data_b3ac47e0d8ff226f1fb2c791afb07466
#
_entry.id   b3ac47e0d8ff226f1fb2c791afb07466
#
_cell.length_a   1.000
_cell.length_b   1.000
_cell.length_c   1.000
_cell.angle_alpha   90.00
_cell.angle_beta   90.00
_cell.angle_gamma   90.00
#
_symmetry.space_group_name_H-M   'P 1'
#
loop_
_entity.id
_entity.type
_entity.pdbx_description
1 polymer ?
#
loop_
_entity_poly.entity_id
_entity_poly.type
_entity_poly.pdbx_seq_one_letter_code
_entity_poly.pdbx_strand_id
1 'polypeptide(L)'
;MFSVAVCDDDELLCEKIEACLKAYQPQGLVRCESYYSGEKLYADMLRGETFDLIFLDIELKAMNGVNLGAKIRTELQDEKTQIVYISAKSEYAMELFAVRPLNFLVKPVQEQDIIKNLEKAIKLSQYYDDYIKFQRGSELYSVAYGEVRYFSTTGRKV
;
A
#
# COMPACT_ATOMS: atom_id res chain seq x y z
N MET A 1 -10.95 -9.27 -0.73
CA MET A 1 -9.78 -9.95 -0.13
C MET A 1 -8.64 -8.93 -0.16
N PHE A 2 -8.07 -8.59 0.97
CA PHE A 2 -6.97 -7.63 1.08
C PHE A 2 -5.66 -8.27 0.60
N SER A 3 -4.99 -7.66 -0.36
CA SER A 3 -3.80 -8.22 -1.02
C SER A 3 -2.52 -7.52 -0.53
N VAL A 4 -1.54 -8.30 -0.11
CA VAL A 4 -0.26 -7.83 0.41
C VAL A 4 0.87 -8.41 -0.42
N ALA A 5 1.82 -7.57 -0.83
CA ALA A 5 3.11 -8.01 -1.34
C ALA A 5 4.19 -7.79 -0.26
N VAL A 6 5.14 -8.71 -0.18
CA VAL A 6 6.39 -8.56 0.58
C VAL A 6 7.53 -8.64 -0.42
N CYS A 7 8.33 -7.61 -0.53
CA CYS A 7 9.45 -7.55 -1.46
C CYS A 7 10.75 -7.28 -0.74
N ASP A 8 11.55 -8.32 -0.57
CA ASP A 8 12.86 -8.29 0.08
C ASP A 8 13.71 -9.44 -0.51
N ASP A 9 15.01 -9.26 -0.71
CA ASP A 9 15.90 -10.33 -1.16
C ASP A 9 16.34 -11.29 -0.02
N ASP A 10 15.96 -10.97 1.22
CA ASP A 10 16.04 -11.87 2.37
C ASP A 10 14.79 -12.75 2.46
N GLU A 11 14.89 -13.99 1.94
CA GLU A 11 13.80 -14.97 1.95
C GLU A 11 13.24 -15.24 3.36
N LEU A 12 14.13 -15.29 4.37
CA LEU A 12 13.72 -15.53 5.77
C LEU A 12 12.85 -14.41 6.33
N LEU A 13 13.16 -13.16 5.95
CA LEU A 13 12.33 -12.02 6.34
C LEU A 13 10.98 -12.07 5.65
N CYS A 14 10.93 -12.41 4.37
CA CYS A 14 9.67 -12.60 3.64
C CYS A 14 8.80 -13.67 4.31
N GLU A 15 9.38 -14.85 4.61
CA GLU A 15 8.68 -15.94 5.29
C GLU A 15 8.16 -15.53 6.68
N LYS A 16 8.97 -14.78 7.44
CA LYS A 16 8.58 -14.27 8.75
C LYS A 16 7.37 -13.33 8.65
N ILE A 17 7.40 -12.38 7.72
CA ILE A 17 6.28 -11.43 7.52
C ILE A 17 5.04 -12.19 7.07
N GLU A 18 5.17 -13.09 6.10
CA GLU A 18 4.06 -13.89 5.60
C GLU A 18 3.43 -14.76 6.70
N ALA A 19 4.25 -15.42 7.51
CA ALA A 19 3.78 -16.21 8.64
C ALA A 19 3.03 -15.36 9.68
N CYS A 20 3.54 -14.17 9.98
CA CYS A 20 2.91 -13.21 10.88
C CYS A 20 1.52 -12.76 10.36
N LEU A 21 1.42 -12.43 9.07
CA LEU A 21 0.16 -12.02 8.43
C LEU A 21 -0.87 -13.17 8.43
N LYS A 22 -0.45 -14.38 8.12
CA LYS A 22 -1.30 -15.58 8.16
C LYS A 22 -1.80 -15.90 9.57
N ALA A 23 -0.94 -15.78 10.58
CA ALA A 23 -1.30 -16.04 11.98
C ALA A 23 -2.33 -15.02 12.50
N TYR A 24 -2.20 -13.77 12.09
CA TYR A 24 -3.09 -12.68 12.49
C TYR A 24 -4.48 -12.80 11.83
N GLN A 25 -4.55 -13.27 10.58
CA GLN A 25 -5.80 -13.38 9.82
C GLN A 25 -6.03 -14.81 9.29
N PRO A 26 -6.30 -15.79 10.19
CA PRO A 26 -6.40 -17.20 9.79
C PRO A 26 -7.59 -17.51 8.89
N GLN A 27 -8.54 -16.59 8.71
CA GLN A 27 -9.76 -16.80 7.91
C GLN A 27 -9.61 -16.46 6.41
N GLY A 28 -8.39 -16.30 5.91
CA GLY A 28 -8.13 -16.07 4.50
C GLY A 28 -8.58 -14.70 3.95
N LEU A 29 -8.76 -13.71 4.84
CA LEU A 29 -9.11 -12.34 4.44
C LEU A 29 -7.94 -11.59 3.81
N VAL A 30 -6.70 -12.04 4.07
CA VAL A 30 -5.46 -11.46 3.54
C VAL A 30 -4.78 -12.47 2.62
N ARG A 31 -4.55 -12.08 1.38
CA ARG A 31 -3.66 -12.80 0.45
C ARG A 31 -2.27 -12.17 0.57
N CYS A 32 -1.23 -12.96 0.73
CA CYS A 32 0.15 -12.50 0.78
C CYS A 32 0.98 -13.18 -0.30
N GLU A 33 1.78 -12.39 -1.02
CA GLU A 33 2.73 -12.87 -2.02
C GLU A 33 4.12 -12.32 -1.72
N SER A 34 5.14 -13.19 -1.82
CA SER A 34 6.54 -12.82 -1.59
C SER A 34 7.28 -12.65 -2.91
N TYR A 35 8.05 -11.57 -2.99
CA TYR A 35 8.91 -11.19 -4.11
C TYR A 35 10.34 -11.01 -3.61
N TYR A 36 11.29 -11.61 -4.31
CA TYR A 36 12.71 -11.56 -3.96
C TYR A 36 13.51 -10.59 -4.84
N SER A 37 12.82 -9.84 -5.67
CA SER A 37 13.37 -8.74 -6.46
C SER A 37 12.31 -7.70 -6.82
N GLY A 38 12.73 -6.43 -6.87
CA GLY A 38 11.87 -5.32 -7.24
C GLY A 38 11.40 -5.39 -8.68
N GLU A 39 12.23 -5.93 -9.58
CA GLU A 39 11.91 -6.09 -11.00
C GLU A 39 10.75 -7.07 -11.20
N LYS A 40 10.73 -8.17 -10.44
CA LYS A 40 9.66 -9.16 -10.53
C LYS A 40 8.34 -8.58 -10.05
N LEU A 41 8.35 -7.91 -8.90
CA LEU A 41 7.16 -7.22 -8.38
C LEU A 41 6.65 -6.18 -9.40
N TYR A 42 7.53 -5.34 -9.92
CA TYR A 42 7.17 -4.32 -10.90
C TYR A 42 6.60 -4.92 -12.18
N ALA A 43 7.22 -6.00 -12.70
CA ALA A 43 6.75 -6.69 -13.91
C ALA A 43 5.35 -7.28 -13.74
N ASP A 44 5.02 -7.83 -12.58
CA ASP A 44 3.70 -8.38 -12.31
C ASP A 44 2.65 -7.26 -12.13
N MET A 45 3.00 -6.16 -11.48
CA MET A 45 2.14 -4.97 -11.42
C MET A 45 1.87 -4.39 -12.81
N LEU A 46 2.85 -4.35 -13.71
CA LEU A 46 2.65 -3.96 -15.12
C LEU A 46 1.70 -4.89 -15.87
N ARG A 47 1.59 -6.15 -15.47
CA ARG A 47 0.65 -7.13 -16.04
C ARG A 47 -0.75 -7.05 -15.43
N GLY A 48 -0.95 -6.17 -14.48
CA GLY A 48 -2.25 -5.93 -13.85
C GLY A 48 -2.42 -6.54 -12.45
N GLU A 49 -1.36 -7.13 -11.85
CA GLU A 49 -1.41 -7.48 -10.43
C GLU A 49 -1.52 -6.21 -9.59
N THR A 50 -2.39 -6.25 -8.59
CA THR A 50 -2.65 -5.11 -7.69
C THR A 50 -2.52 -5.54 -6.24
N PHE A 51 -2.00 -4.64 -5.43
CA PHE A 51 -1.83 -4.86 -4.00
C PHE A 51 -2.42 -3.69 -3.22
N ASP A 52 -3.00 -3.99 -2.06
CA ASP A 52 -3.48 -2.97 -1.12
C ASP A 52 -2.33 -2.46 -0.24
N LEU A 53 -1.35 -3.33 0.04
CA LEU A 53 -0.18 -3.03 0.86
C LEU A 53 1.06 -3.71 0.30
N ILE A 54 2.17 -2.99 0.27
CA ILE A 54 3.50 -3.53 -0.06
C ILE A 54 4.43 -3.27 1.12
N PHE A 55 5.02 -4.32 1.69
CA PHE A 55 6.22 -4.22 2.51
C PHE A 55 7.43 -4.30 1.57
N LEU A 56 8.21 -3.23 1.49
CA LEU A 56 9.24 -3.05 0.46
C LEU A 56 10.60 -2.75 1.07
N ASP A 57 11.55 -3.66 0.87
CA ASP A 57 12.94 -3.39 1.21
C ASP A 57 13.52 -2.28 0.31
N ILE A 58 14.30 -1.39 0.91
CA ILE A 58 14.99 -0.34 0.17
C ILE A 58 16.24 -0.87 -0.51
N GLU A 59 16.97 -1.76 0.15
CA GLU A 59 18.30 -2.20 -0.28
C GLU A 59 18.26 -3.45 -1.19
N LEU A 60 17.28 -3.53 -2.09
CA LEU A 60 17.21 -4.58 -3.10
C LEU A 60 18.41 -4.52 -4.06
N LYS A 61 18.87 -5.69 -4.54
CA LYS A 61 20.14 -5.82 -5.28
C LYS A 61 20.21 -5.07 -6.60
N ALA A 62 19.15 -5.14 -7.40
CA ALA A 62 19.17 -4.56 -8.75
C ALA A 62 18.34 -3.27 -8.82
N MET A 63 17.05 -3.33 -8.48
CA MET A 63 16.20 -2.14 -8.41
C MET A 63 16.02 -1.71 -6.95
N ASN A 64 16.59 -0.56 -6.59
CA ASN A 64 16.41 0.03 -5.26
C ASN A 64 14.91 0.26 -4.96
N GLY A 65 14.47 -0.05 -3.75
CA GLY A 65 13.06 0.07 -3.34
C GLY A 65 12.51 1.48 -3.41
N VAL A 66 13.33 2.53 -3.20
CA VAL A 66 12.91 3.94 -3.39
C VAL A 66 12.51 4.19 -4.85
N ASN A 67 13.34 3.73 -5.79
CA ASN A 67 13.07 3.86 -7.23
C ASN A 67 11.82 3.06 -7.61
N LEU A 68 11.64 1.85 -7.07
CA LEU A 68 10.44 1.05 -7.31
C LEU A 68 9.18 1.78 -6.83
N GLY A 69 9.20 2.31 -5.60
CA GLY A 69 8.07 3.08 -5.09
C GLY A 69 7.76 4.32 -5.92
N ALA A 70 8.79 5.04 -6.39
CA ALA A 70 8.61 6.17 -7.30
C ALA A 70 7.95 5.73 -8.62
N LYS A 71 8.38 4.61 -9.22
CA LYS A 71 7.78 4.06 -10.45
C LYS A 71 6.32 3.64 -10.24
N ILE A 72 5.98 3.04 -9.11
CA ILE A 72 4.59 2.71 -8.76
C ILE A 72 3.72 3.98 -8.80
N ARG A 73 4.19 5.09 -8.22
CA ARG A 73 3.45 6.36 -8.22
C ARG A 73 3.40 7.06 -9.58
N THR A 74 4.53 7.11 -10.30
CA THR A 74 4.65 7.93 -11.52
C THR A 74 4.32 7.17 -12.79
N GLU A 75 4.78 5.93 -12.96
CA GLU A 75 4.61 5.15 -14.19
C GLU A 75 3.30 4.34 -14.16
N LEU A 76 2.98 3.70 -13.02
CA LEU A 76 1.72 2.96 -12.87
C LEU A 76 0.55 3.87 -12.44
N GLN A 77 0.83 5.11 -12.01
CA GLN A 77 -0.16 6.06 -11.48
C GLN A 77 -0.98 5.47 -10.33
N ASP A 78 -0.38 4.57 -9.58
CA ASP A 78 -1.01 3.91 -8.44
C ASP A 78 -0.80 4.74 -7.17
N GLU A 79 -1.86 5.43 -6.77
CA GLU A 79 -1.93 6.23 -5.56
C GLU A 79 -2.61 5.48 -4.41
N LYS A 80 -3.22 4.33 -4.68
CA LYS A 80 -4.03 3.57 -3.69
C LYS A 80 -3.18 2.59 -2.90
N THR A 81 -2.27 1.88 -3.55
CA THR A 81 -1.39 0.92 -2.87
C THR A 81 -0.60 1.58 -1.76
N GLN A 82 -0.76 1.09 -0.53
CA GLN A 82 0.02 1.55 0.61
C GLN A 82 1.41 0.93 0.57
N ILE A 83 2.46 1.71 0.83
CA ILE A 83 3.84 1.22 0.84
C ILE A 83 4.42 1.41 2.24
N VAL A 84 4.88 0.34 2.84
CA VAL A 84 5.68 0.34 4.07
C VAL A 84 7.10 -0.04 3.69
N TYR A 85 8.01 0.90 3.83
CA TYR A 85 9.42 0.62 3.58
C TYR A 85 10.07 -0.08 4.75
N ILE A 86 11.00 -0.96 4.43
CA ILE A 86 11.85 -1.67 5.40
C ILE A 86 13.30 -1.39 5.02
N SER A 87 14.18 -1.10 5.99
CA SER A 87 15.60 -0.90 5.74
C SER A 87 16.44 -1.11 7.01
N ALA A 88 17.69 -1.52 6.84
CA ALA A 88 18.67 -1.51 7.91
C ALA A 88 19.14 -0.09 8.27
N LYS A 89 18.91 0.90 7.39
CA LYS A 89 19.39 2.29 7.51
C LYS A 89 18.25 3.26 7.67
N SER A 90 18.23 4.02 8.75
CA SER A 90 17.20 5.03 9.04
C SER A 90 17.30 6.31 8.20
N GLU A 91 18.45 6.56 7.57
CA GLU A 91 18.74 7.77 6.78
C GLU A 91 17.91 7.90 5.51
N TYR A 92 17.38 6.80 4.96
CA TYR A 92 16.51 6.84 3.78
C TYR A 92 15.15 7.52 4.01
N ALA A 93 14.72 7.68 5.26
CA ALA A 93 13.38 8.22 5.56
C ALA A 93 13.09 9.56 4.88
N MET A 94 14.10 10.41 4.70
CA MET A 94 13.94 11.72 4.05
C MET A 94 13.72 11.62 2.53
N GLU A 95 14.27 10.60 1.88
CA GLU A 95 14.15 10.42 0.43
C GLU A 95 12.76 9.91 0.01
N LEU A 96 12.00 9.40 0.98
CA LEU A 96 10.72 8.73 0.73
C LEU A 96 9.52 9.67 0.64
N PHE A 97 9.68 10.95 0.93
CA PHE A 97 8.55 11.92 0.94
C PHE A 97 7.76 11.94 -0.38
N ALA A 98 8.45 11.87 -1.51
CA ALA A 98 7.80 11.90 -2.82
C ALA A 98 6.92 10.67 -3.10
N VAL A 99 7.26 9.53 -2.49
CA VAL A 99 6.50 8.27 -2.63
C VAL A 99 5.29 8.23 -1.71
N ARG A 100 5.27 9.06 -0.67
CA ARG A 100 4.21 9.11 0.35
C ARG A 100 3.96 7.73 0.97
N PRO A 101 4.97 7.13 1.64
CA PRO A 101 4.81 5.83 2.26
C PRO A 101 3.84 5.89 3.44
N LEU A 102 3.20 4.76 3.71
CA LEU A 102 2.38 4.58 4.90
C LEU A 102 3.24 4.63 6.17
N ASN A 103 4.42 4.02 6.12
CA ASN A 103 5.37 3.97 7.21
C ASN A 103 6.78 3.57 6.72
N PHE A 104 7.74 3.67 7.64
CA PHE A 104 9.11 3.22 7.50
C PHE A 104 9.49 2.39 8.71
N LEU A 105 10.00 1.18 8.49
CA LEU A 105 10.43 0.23 9.52
C LEU A 105 11.93 -0.01 9.44
N VAL A 106 12.58 0.04 10.58
CA VAL A 106 14.03 -0.27 10.68
C VAL A 106 14.19 -1.75 11.03
N LYS A 107 15.05 -2.47 10.30
CA LYS A 107 15.43 -3.86 10.63
C LYS A 107 16.18 -3.91 11.98
N PRO A 108 15.90 -4.89 12.85
CA PRO A 108 15.03 -6.04 12.69
C PRO A 108 13.55 -5.71 12.91
N VAL A 109 12.70 -6.11 11.94
CA VAL A 109 11.27 -5.83 11.99
C VAL A 109 10.58 -6.67 13.06
N GLN A 110 9.74 -6.02 13.87
CA GLN A 110 8.96 -6.67 14.92
C GLN A 110 7.57 -7.05 14.40
N GLU A 111 7.02 -8.18 14.90
CA GLU A 111 5.67 -8.65 14.51
C GLU A 111 4.59 -7.60 14.77
N GLN A 112 4.70 -6.90 15.91
CA GLN A 112 3.75 -5.85 16.27
C GLN A 112 3.71 -4.70 15.26
N ASP A 113 4.86 -4.37 14.64
CA ASP A 113 4.94 -3.31 13.64
C ASP A 113 4.35 -3.76 12.30
N ILE A 114 4.52 -5.04 11.95
CA ILE A 114 3.87 -5.65 10.77
C ILE A 114 2.34 -5.55 10.93
N ILE A 115 1.82 -6.00 12.06
CA ILE A 115 0.37 -6.03 12.33
C ILE A 115 -0.22 -4.61 12.37
N LYS A 116 0.42 -3.66 13.07
CA LYS A 116 -0.04 -2.26 13.12
C LYS A 116 -0.14 -1.63 11.73
N ASN A 117 0.82 -1.92 10.84
CA ASN A 117 0.78 -1.39 9.47
C ASN A 117 -0.28 -2.08 8.62
N LEU A 118 -0.50 -3.38 8.80
CA LEU A 118 -1.61 -4.09 8.16
C LEU A 118 -2.97 -3.48 8.57
N GLU A 119 -3.22 -3.31 9.87
CA GLU A 119 -4.46 -2.71 10.39
C GLU A 119 -4.69 -1.30 9.85
N LYS A 120 -3.63 -0.50 9.83
CA LYS A 120 -3.68 0.86 9.28
C LYS A 120 -4.01 0.86 7.80
N ALA A 121 -3.40 -0.03 7.02
CA ALA A 121 -3.66 -0.15 5.59
C ALA A 121 -5.10 -0.63 5.31
N ILE A 122 -5.59 -1.64 6.05
CA ILE A 122 -6.98 -2.12 5.95
C ILE A 122 -7.97 -0.98 6.25
N LYS A 123 -7.73 -0.22 7.31
CA LYS A 123 -8.58 0.92 7.66
C LYS A 123 -8.62 1.98 6.56
N LEU A 124 -7.48 2.26 5.92
CA LEU A 124 -7.40 3.21 4.81
C LEU A 124 -8.10 2.68 3.55
N SER A 125 -7.98 1.38 3.23
CA SER A 125 -8.68 0.81 2.08
C SER A 125 -10.20 0.87 2.25
N GLN A 126 -10.70 0.57 3.44
CA GLN A 126 -12.14 0.71 3.75
C GLN A 126 -12.63 2.14 3.56
N TYR A 127 -11.81 3.14 3.94
CA TYR A 127 -12.14 4.55 3.72
C TYR A 127 -12.22 4.91 2.23
N TYR A 128 -11.37 4.32 1.38
CA TYR A 128 -11.42 4.54 -0.07
C TYR A 128 -12.58 3.81 -0.75
N ASP A 129 -13.07 2.71 -0.16
CA ASP A 129 -14.22 1.94 -0.65
C ASP A 129 -15.58 2.51 -0.18
N ASP A 130 -15.57 3.43 0.80
CA ASP A 130 -16.78 4.14 1.20
C ASP A 130 -17.26 5.09 0.11
N TYR A 131 -18.58 5.13 -0.10
CA TYR A 131 -19.23 5.94 -1.12
C TYR A 131 -20.00 7.10 -0.52
N ILE A 132 -19.81 8.30 -1.09
CA ILE A 132 -20.70 9.42 -0.86
C ILE A 132 -21.91 9.26 -1.78
N LYS A 133 -23.10 9.14 -1.19
CA LYS A 133 -24.37 9.12 -1.92
C LYS A 133 -24.96 10.51 -1.92
N PHE A 134 -25.29 11.03 -3.10
CA PHE A 134 -25.98 12.30 -3.23
C PHE A 134 -27.05 12.22 -4.32
N GLN A 135 -28.07 13.07 -4.19
CA GLN A 135 -29.21 13.11 -5.13
C GLN A 135 -29.15 14.41 -5.94
N ARG A 136 -29.34 14.28 -7.24
CA ARG A 136 -29.48 15.42 -8.13
C ARG A 136 -30.79 15.25 -8.94
N GLY A 137 -31.83 16.03 -8.60
CA GLY A 137 -33.16 15.82 -9.15
C GLY A 137 -33.75 14.48 -8.70
N SER A 138 -34.16 13.65 -9.65
CA SER A 138 -34.69 12.30 -9.40
C SER A 138 -33.66 11.20 -9.44
N GLU A 139 -32.40 11.53 -9.76
CA GLU A 139 -31.32 10.56 -9.91
C GLU A 139 -30.46 10.50 -8.66
N LEU A 140 -30.06 9.26 -8.27
CA LEU A 140 -29.18 8.98 -7.16
C LEU A 140 -27.79 8.66 -7.70
N TYR A 141 -26.79 9.36 -7.20
CA TYR A 141 -25.38 9.18 -7.54
C TYR A 141 -24.59 8.63 -6.34
N SER A 142 -23.56 7.84 -6.62
CA SER A 142 -22.57 7.43 -5.64
C SER A 142 -21.18 7.66 -6.20
N VAL A 143 -20.29 8.24 -5.40
CA VAL A 143 -18.88 8.48 -5.73
C VAL A 143 -18.03 7.96 -4.59
N ALA A 144 -17.00 7.18 -4.91
CA ALA A 144 -16.08 6.67 -3.90
C ALA A 144 -15.32 7.83 -3.22
N TYR A 145 -15.12 7.75 -1.90
CA TYR A 145 -14.40 8.79 -1.14
C TYR A 145 -13.02 9.07 -1.73
N GLY A 146 -12.31 8.04 -2.16
CA GLY A 146 -10.99 8.16 -2.79
C GLY A 146 -10.96 8.90 -4.13
N GLU A 147 -12.11 9.09 -4.78
CA GLU A 147 -12.24 9.81 -6.05
C GLU A 147 -12.62 11.28 -5.85
N VAL A 148 -13.03 11.67 -4.64
CA VAL A 148 -13.44 13.04 -4.34
C VAL A 148 -12.21 13.89 -4.06
N ARG A 149 -11.98 14.91 -4.91
CA ARG A 149 -10.85 15.83 -4.74
C ARG A 149 -11.22 17.09 -3.95
N TYR A 150 -12.47 17.57 -4.08
CA TYR A 150 -12.98 18.73 -3.35
C TYR A 150 -14.49 18.78 -3.38
N PHE A 151 -15.06 19.47 -2.42
CA PHE A 151 -16.46 19.87 -2.42
C PHE A 151 -16.55 21.38 -2.64
N SER A 152 -17.46 21.81 -3.52
CA SER A 152 -17.78 23.21 -3.68
C SER A 152 -19.28 23.42 -3.50
N THR A 153 -19.69 24.50 -2.84
CA THR A 153 -21.07 24.91 -2.74
C THR A 153 -21.29 26.12 -3.66
N THR A 154 -22.15 25.97 -4.66
CA THR A 154 -22.60 27.09 -5.50
C THR A 154 -23.94 27.59 -4.99
N GLY A 155 -23.93 28.73 -4.30
CA GLY A 155 -25.10 29.53 -4.03
C GLY A 155 -25.97 29.05 -2.88
N ARG A 156 -26.11 29.89 -1.86
CA ARG A 156 -27.27 29.93 -0.98
C ARG A 156 -28.42 30.51 -1.80
N LYS A 157 -29.44 29.72 -2.13
CA LYS A 157 -30.75 30.29 -2.36
C LYS A 157 -31.34 30.57 -0.98
N VAL A 158 -31.53 31.86 -0.70
CA VAL A 158 -32.36 32.34 0.39
C VAL A 158 -33.80 32.10 -0.02
#